data_7494b2508503c33f38864c40deb7a8de
#
_entry.id   7494b2508503c33f38864c40deb7a8de
#
_cell.length_a   1.000
_cell.length_b   1.000
_cell.length_c   1.000
_cell.angle_alpha   90.00
_cell.angle_beta   90.00
_cell.angle_gamma   90.00
#
_symmetry.space_group_name_H-M   'P 1'
#
loop_
_entity.id
_entity.type
_entity.pdbx_description
1 polymer ?
#
loop_
_entity_poly.entity_id
_entity_poly.type
_entity_poly.pdbx_seq_one_letter_code
_entity_poly.pdbx_strand_id
1 'polypeptide(L)'
;MITELAFVKIHPGTGESFRIALLLAVDDVLSKSPGFVSFHLRDSLDTPSHYCFEIGWETLEDHTEGFRKSAAFTEWRKRIGSFFAEPPVVEHWTK
;
A
#
# COMPACT_ATOMS: atom_id res chain seq x y z
N MET A 1 -11.29 4.68 -13.64
CA MET A 1 -10.16 4.51 -12.70
C MET A 1 -10.37 5.32 -11.44
N ILE A 2 -9.85 4.80 -10.34
CA ILE A 2 -9.85 5.50 -9.05
C ILE A 2 -8.44 5.49 -8.47
N THR A 3 -8.21 6.33 -7.48
CA THR A 3 -6.94 6.39 -6.75
C THR A 3 -7.20 6.03 -5.29
N GLU A 4 -6.43 5.08 -4.80
CA GLU A 4 -6.37 4.77 -3.38
C GLU A 4 -5.19 5.52 -2.77
N LEU A 5 -5.42 6.20 -1.65
CA LEU A 5 -4.35 6.77 -0.82
C LEU A 5 -4.30 6.01 0.49
N ALA A 6 -3.18 5.39 0.76
CA ALA A 6 -2.96 4.67 2.03
C ALA A 6 -1.88 5.42 2.81
N PHE A 7 -2.26 5.99 3.95
CA PHE A 7 -1.35 6.71 4.82
C PHE A 7 -0.85 5.75 5.90
N VAL A 8 0.46 5.59 5.97
CA VAL A 8 1.08 4.63 6.88
C VAL A 8 2.14 5.31 7.74
N LYS A 9 2.24 4.84 8.98
CA LYS A 9 3.29 5.23 9.91
C LYS A 9 4.03 3.95 10.30
N ILE A 10 5.35 3.97 10.12
CA ILE A 10 6.17 2.80 10.44
C ILE A 10 6.96 3.04 11.73
N HIS A 11 7.48 1.96 12.31
CA HIS A 11 8.35 2.06 13.47
C HIS A 11 9.62 2.82 13.10
N PRO A 12 10.09 3.75 13.94
CA PRO A 12 11.30 4.52 13.68
C PRO A 12 12.51 3.61 13.46
N GLY A 13 13.37 4.01 12.53
CA GLY A 13 14.61 3.27 12.23
C GLY A 13 14.44 2.11 11.28
N THR A 14 13.23 1.83 10.77
CA THR A 14 12.98 0.70 9.89
C THR A 14 12.76 1.11 8.43
N GLY A 15 12.99 2.37 8.08
CA GLY A 15 12.65 2.91 6.76
C GLY A 15 13.29 2.19 5.59
N GLU A 16 14.59 1.86 5.70
CA GLU A 16 15.28 1.15 4.61
C GLU A 16 14.73 -0.25 4.41
N SER A 17 14.60 -1.02 5.50
CA SER A 17 14.03 -2.37 5.45
C SER A 17 12.60 -2.36 4.94
N PHE A 18 11.82 -1.37 5.39
CA PHE A 18 10.44 -1.20 4.94
C PHE A 18 10.37 -0.95 3.43
N ARG A 19 11.19 -0.03 2.92
CA ARG A 19 11.18 0.30 1.49
C ARG A 19 11.52 -0.93 0.64
N ILE A 20 12.51 -1.71 1.04
CA ILE A 20 12.90 -2.94 0.32
C ILE A 20 11.74 -3.93 0.33
N ALA A 21 11.18 -4.21 1.50
CA ALA A 21 10.07 -5.16 1.62
C ALA A 21 8.84 -4.71 0.85
N LEU A 22 8.52 -3.41 0.91
CA LEU A 22 7.39 -2.83 0.21
C LEU A 22 7.51 -2.97 -1.30
N LEU A 23 8.65 -2.58 -1.88
CA LEU A 23 8.83 -2.63 -3.32
C LEU A 23 8.82 -4.07 -3.84
N LEU A 24 9.35 -5.02 -3.09
CA LEU A 24 9.24 -6.43 -3.44
C LEU A 24 7.79 -6.92 -3.37
N ALA A 25 7.05 -6.50 -2.35
CA ALA A 25 5.64 -6.87 -2.22
C ALA A 25 4.77 -6.25 -3.33
N VAL A 26 5.09 -5.03 -3.76
CA VAL A 26 4.42 -4.42 -4.91
C VAL A 26 4.62 -5.27 -6.16
N ASP A 27 5.86 -5.65 -6.46
CA ASP A 27 6.17 -6.43 -7.64
C ASP A 27 5.58 -7.85 -7.59
N ASP A 28 5.68 -8.50 -6.45
CA ASP A 28 5.32 -9.92 -6.32
C ASP A 28 3.82 -10.13 -6.08
N VAL A 29 3.15 -9.17 -5.46
CA VAL A 29 1.79 -9.36 -4.97
C VAL A 29 0.83 -8.34 -5.53
N LEU A 30 1.04 -7.06 -5.21
CA LEU A 30 0.08 -6.01 -5.56
C LEU A 30 -0.09 -5.85 -7.07
N SER A 31 1.02 -5.80 -7.80
CA SER A 31 0.98 -5.56 -9.25
C SER A 31 0.30 -6.68 -10.04
N LYS A 32 0.17 -7.86 -9.43
CA LYS A 32 -0.47 -9.02 -10.06
C LYS A 32 -1.95 -9.13 -9.74
N SER A 33 -2.48 -8.21 -8.94
CA SER A 33 -3.88 -8.24 -8.54
C SER A 33 -4.76 -7.69 -9.66
N PRO A 34 -5.91 -8.33 -9.94
CA PRO A 34 -6.83 -7.84 -10.97
C PRO A 34 -7.23 -6.39 -10.73
N GLY A 35 -7.20 -5.58 -11.78
CA GLY A 35 -7.56 -4.16 -11.72
C GLY A 35 -6.46 -3.23 -11.24
N PHE A 36 -5.31 -3.74 -10.83
CA PHE A 36 -4.17 -2.89 -10.46
C PHE A 36 -3.67 -2.12 -11.67
N VAL A 37 -3.39 -0.83 -11.49
CA VAL A 37 -2.91 0.05 -12.56
C VAL A 37 -1.53 0.60 -12.27
N SER A 38 -1.32 1.18 -11.07
CA SER A 38 -0.06 1.88 -10.75
C SER A 38 0.18 1.96 -9.26
N PHE A 39 1.45 2.16 -8.90
CA PHE A 39 1.86 2.36 -7.52
C PHE A 39 2.92 3.47 -7.46
N HIS A 40 2.74 4.41 -6.55
CA HIS A 40 3.73 5.44 -6.25
C HIS A 40 3.91 5.53 -4.73
N LEU A 41 5.14 5.48 -4.27
CA LEU A 41 5.49 5.68 -2.86
C LEU A 41 5.89 7.12 -2.65
N ARG A 42 5.29 7.76 -1.64
CA ARG A 42 5.66 9.11 -1.23
C ARG A 42 6.10 9.11 0.23
N ASP A 43 7.25 9.71 0.48
CA ASP A 43 7.75 9.93 1.84
C ASP A 43 7.22 11.28 2.31
N SER A 44 6.82 11.38 3.58
CA SER A 44 6.45 12.68 4.15
C SER A 44 7.70 13.55 4.29
N LEU A 45 7.61 14.79 3.85
CA LEU A 45 8.67 15.78 4.06
C LEU A 45 8.58 16.42 5.44
N ASP A 46 7.42 16.35 6.08
CA ASP A 46 7.15 17.02 7.34
C ASP A 46 7.34 16.11 8.54
N THR A 47 6.96 14.85 8.41
CA THR A 47 6.90 13.91 9.54
C THR A 47 7.72 12.66 9.24
N PRO A 48 8.80 12.41 10.01
CA PRO A 48 9.60 11.19 9.82
C PRO A 48 8.77 9.92 9.98
N SER A 49 9.15 8.88 9.23
CA SER A 49 8.51 7.55 9.29
C SER A 49 7.06 7.52 8.85
N HIS A 50 6.61 8.53 8.11
CA HIS A 50 5.28 8.60 7.52
C HIS A 50 5.38 8.50 6.00
N TYR A 51 4.48 7.71 5.41
CA TYR A 51 4.45 7.46 3.97
C TYR A 51 3.03 7.49 3.46
N CYS A 52 2.90 7.76 2.16
CA CYS A 52 1.63 7.63 1.45
C CYS A 52 1.84 6.70 0.27
N PHE A 53 0.99 5.67 0.14
CA PHE A 53 0.93 4.84 -1.06
C PHE A 53 -0.16 5.40 -1.95
N GLU A 54 0.19 5.77 -3.17
CA GLU A 54 -0.77 6.19 -4.17
C GLU A 54 -0.95 5.05 -5.16
N ILE A 55 -2.10 4.40 -5.14
CA ILE A 55 -2.36 3.19 -5.91
C ILE A 55 -3.52 3.45 -6.86
N GLY A 56 -3.29 3.23 -8.15
CA GLY A 56 -4.35 3.29 -9.17
C GLY A 56 -5.03 1.94 -9.33
N TRP A 57 -6.36 1.94 -9.37
CA TRP A 57 -7.19 0.77 -9.62
C TRP A 57 -8.16 1.08 -10.75
N GLU A 58 -8.49 0.05 -11.56
CA GLU A 58 -9.49 0.21 -12.62
C GLU A 58 -10.84 0.62 -12.04
N THR A 59 -11.26 -0.03 -10.95
CA THR A 59 -12.52 0.27 -10.26
C THR A 59 -12.31 0.26 -8.76
N LEU A 60 -13.22 0.89 -8.04
CA LEU A 60 -13.23 0.85 -6.58
C LEU A 60 -13.34 -0.58 -6.06
N GLU A 61 -14.21 -1.37 -6.69
CA GLU A 61 -14.47 -2.75 -6.27
C GLU A 61 -13.26 -3.66 -6.46
N ASP A 62 -12.40 -3.38 -7.42
CA ASP A 62 -11.15 -4.13 -7.59
C ASP A 62 -10.29 -4.06 -6.32
N HIS A 63 -10.31 -2.93 -5.61
CA HIS A 63 -9.62 -2.81 -4.34
C HIS A 63 -10.46 -3.35 -3.18
N THR A 64 -11.69 -2.85 -3.00
CA THR A 64 -12.47 -3.11 -1.79
C THR A 64 -13.02 -4.53 -1.72
N GLU A 65 -13.36 -5.12 -2.86
CA GLU A 65 -13.91 -6.47 -2.94
C GLU A 65 -12.88 -7.45 -3.47
N GLY A 66 -12.21 -7.10 -4.56
CA GLY A 66 -11.23 -7.99 -5.19
C GLY A 66 -9.99 -8.20 -4.33
N PHE A 67 -9.17 -7.17 -4.22
CA PHE A 67 -7.88 -7.29 -3.53
C PHE A 67 -8.05 -7.54 -2.02
N ARG A 68 -8.84 -6.69 -1.35
CA ARG A 68 -8.97 -6.74 0.11
C ARG A 68 -9.49 -8.07 0.62
N LYS A 69 -10.27 -8.80 -0.18
CA LYS A 69 -10.84 -10.10 0.19
C LYS A 69 -10.05 -11.29 -0.38
N SER A 70 -8.91 -11.05 -1.00
CA SER A 70 -8.12 -12.08 -1.67
C SER A 70 -7.00 -12.63 -0.77
N ALA A 71 -6.48 -13.81 -1.16
CA ALA A 71 -5.27 -14.35 -0.54
C ALA A 71 -4.06 -13.43 -0.76
N ALA A 72 -4.05 -12.66 -1.86
CA ALA A 72 -3.00 -11.68 -2.14
C ALA A 72 -2.94 -10.61 -1.05
N PHE A 73 -4.08 -10.17 -0.53
CA PHE A 73 -4.10 -9.18 0.55
C PHE A 73 -3.48 -9.74 1.83
N THR A 74 -3.76 -10.99 2.14
CA THR A 74 -3.15 -11.66 3.30
C THR A 74 -1.63 -11.70 3.16
N GLU A 75 -1.13 -12.04 1.95
CA GLU A 75 0.31 -12.06 1.68
C GLU A 75 0.92 -10.67 1.74
N TRP A 76 0.23 -9.67 1.21
CA TRP A 76 0.62 -8.26 1.28
C TRP A 76 0.82 -7.82 2.74
N ARG A 77 -0.17 -8.09 3.58
CA ARG A 77 -0.09 -7.74 5.00
C ARG A 77 0.99 -8.51 5.73
N LYS A 78 1.20 -9.76 5.38
CA LYS A 78 2.24 -10.58 5.98
C LYS A 78 3.63 -10.00 5.72
N ARG A 79 3.84 -9.46 4.51
CA ARG A 79 5.14 -8.92 4.11
C ARG A 79 5.45 -7.55 4.71
N ILE A 80 4.45 -6.69 4.86
CA ILE A 80 4.68 -5.30 5.26
C ILE A 80 4.00 -4.90 6.57
N GLY A 81 3.04 -5.65 7.04
CA GLY A 81 2.23 -5.25 8.20
C GLY A 81 3.00 -5.05 9.50
N SER A 82 4.07 -5.82 9.71
CA SER A 82 4.86 -5.71 10.94
C SER A 82 5.63 -4.39 11.05
N PHE A 83 5.82 -3.67 9.94
CA PHE A 83 6.47 -2.36 9.96
C PHE A 83 5.55 -1.26 10.49
N PHE A 84 4.24 -1.46 10.43
CA PHE A 84 3.27 -0.41 10.79
C PHE A 84 3.23 -0.19 12.30
N ALA A 85 3.41 1.07 12.71
CA ALA A 85 3.29 1.46 14.11
C ALA A 85 1.83 1.57 14.54
N GLU A 86 0.93 1.74 13.57
CA GLU A 86 -0.52 1.84 13.79
C GLU A 86 -1.23 1.39 12.50
N PRO A 87 -2.54 1.08 12.56
CA PRO A 87 -3.26 0.67 11.35
C PRO A 87 -3.23 1.74 10.27
N PRO A 88 -3.04 1.36 9.00
CA PRO A 88 -3.09 2.33 7.90
C PRO A 88 -4.45 3.02 7.80
N VAL A 89 -4.42 4.27 7.35
CA VAL A 89 -5.64 5.02 7.03
C VAL A 89 -5.78 5.04 5.51
N VAL A 90 -6.89 4.54 4.99
CA VAL A 90 -7.11 4.40 3.55
C VAL A 90 -8.24 5.30 3.11
N GLU A 91 -8.02 6.02 2.01
CA GLU A 91 -9.02 6.88 1.38
C GLU A 91 -9.11 6.54 -0.11
N HIS A 92 -10.28 6.74 -0.69
CA HIS A 92 -10.49 6.55 -2.13
C HIS A 92 -10.87 7.88 -2.76
N TRP A 93 -10.25 8.18 -3.90
CA TRP A 93 -10.40 9.44 -4.60
C TRP A 93 -10.66 9.18 -6.08
N THR A 94 -11.30 10.11 -6.73
CA THR A 94 -11.36 10.08 -8.20
C THR A 94 -9.94 10.22 -8.75
N LYS A 95 -9.75 9.73 -9.96
CA LYS A 95 -8.45 9.79 -10.60
C LYS A 95 -7.90 11.21 -10.69
#